data_d1bc77a978231a48ed59bf19f27a9992
#
_entry.id   d1bc77a978231a48ed59bf19f27a9992
#
_cell.length_a   1.000
_cell.length_b   1.000
_cell.length_c   1.000
_cell.angle_alpha   90.00
_cell.angle_beta   90.00
_cell.angle_gamma   90.00
#
_symmetry.space_group_name_H-M   'P 1'
#
loop_
_entity.id
_entity.type
_entity.pdbx_description
1 polymer ?
#
loop_
_entity_poly.entity_id
_entity_poly.type
_entity_poly.pdbx_seq_one_letter_code
_entity_poly.pdbx_strand_id
1 'polypeptide(L)'
;MQYAILCYHDENVVCAWTKEEDDAVLAKLATVHEKVARQGKLGPVVRLLPTTAATTLRKDTDPPLVIDGPFAETKEQLGGFYIIDAKDLDEAIAWGARIPGAKWGSIEVRPVMEFEM
;
A
#
# COMPACT_ATOMS: atom_id res chain seq x y z
N MET A 1 11.47 -14.22 -5.82
CA MET A 1 10.05 -14.08 -6.19
C MET A 1 9.52 -12.76 -5.66
N GLN A 2 8.74 -12.05 -6.46
CA GLN A 2 8.21 -10.76 -6.05
C GLN A 2 6.86 -10.91 -5.35
N TYR A 3 6.65 -10.05 -4.36
CA TYR A 3 5.39 -9.94 -3.62
C TYR A 3 4.96 -8.49 -3.55
N ALA A 4 3.66 -8.29 -3.69
CA ALA A 4 3.04 -6.99 -3.44
C ALA A 4 2.55 -6.96 -1.99
N ILE A 5 2.96 -5.95 -1.25
CA ILE A 5 2.49 -5.70 0.10
C ILE A 5 1.54 -4.51 0.02
N LEU A 6 0.26 -4.78 0.14
CA LEU A 6 -0.81 -3.79 -0.01
C LEU A 6 -1.23 -3.29 1.37
N CYS A 7 -1.14 -1.98 1.56
CA CYS A 7 -1.39 -1.35 2.85
C CYS A 7 -2.75 -0.68 2.85
N TYR A 8 -3.68 -1.21 3.62
CA TYR A 8 -5.02 -0.67 3.80
C TYR A 8 -5.12 0.02 5.16
N HIS A 9 -5.78 1.16 5.20
CA HIS A 9 -5.97 1.88 6.46
C HIS A 9 -7.31 2.62 6.47
N ASP A 10 -7.78 2.96 7.66
CA ASP A 10 -8.92 3.84 7.83
C ASP A 10 -8.48 5.28 7.61
N GLU A 11 -8.93 5.89 6.51
CA GLU A 11 -8.56 7.25 6.14
C GLU A 11 -8.98 8.28 7.18
N ASN A 12 -10.09 8.04 7.89
CA ASN A 12 -10.54 8.94 8.94
C ASN A 12 -9.52 9.03 10.08
N VAL A 13 -8.82 7.93 10.37
CA VAL A 13 -7.75 7.91 11.36
C VAL A 13 -6.48 8.56 10.82
N VAL A 14 -6.03 8.14 9.63
CA VAL A 14 -4.77 8.60 9.04
C VAL A 14 -4.83 10.07 8.65
N CYS A 15 -5.93 10.52 8.05
CA CYS A 15 -6.09 11.92 7.64
C CYS A 15 -6.28 12.86 8.84
N ALA A 16 -6.62 12.33 10.02
CA ALA A 16 -6.73 13.10 11.24
C ALA A 16 -5.40 13.25 12.00
N TRP A 17 -4.32 12.59 11.53
CA TRP A 17 -3.02 12.70 12.16
C TRP A 17 -2.48 14.12 12.10
N THR A 18 -1.82 14.54 13.18
CA THR A 18 -1.05 15.76 13.17
C THR A 18 0.18 15.58 12.27
N LYS A 19 0.80 16.69 11.89
CA LYS A 19 2.06 16.64 11.14
C LYS A 19 3.13 15.85 11.91
N GLU A 20 3.19 16.03 13.25
CA GLU A 20 4.14 15.32 14.09
C GLU A 20 3.90 13.81 14.07
N GLU A 21 2.64 13.38 14.14
CA GLU A 21 2.29 11.97 14.07
C GLU A 21 2.65 11.37 12.70
N ASP A 22 2.36 12.07 11.61
CA ASP A 22 2.69 11.65 10.26
C ASP A 22 4.21 11.55 10.08
N ASP A 23 4.95 12.55 10.53
CA ASP A 23 6.41 12.55 10.45
C ASP A 23 7.02 11.40 11.26
N ALA A 24 6.45 11.06 12.41
CA ALA A 24 6.91 9.93 13.22
C ALA A 24 6.71 8.59 12.49
N VAL A 25 5.57 8.41 11.84
CA VAL A 25 5.29 7.20 11.04
C VAL A 25 6.23 7.12 9.84
N LEU A 26 6.45 8.23 9.13
CA LEU A 26 7.36 8.27 7.99
C LEU A 26 8.80 7.94 8.40
N ALA A 27 9.24 8.39 9.59
CA ALA A 27 10.56 8.06 10.11
C ALA A 27 10.71 6.55 10.35
N LYS A 28 9.68 5.90 10.91
CA LYS A 28 9.67 4.45 11.11
C LYS A 28 9.66 3.69 9.78
N LEU A 29 8.88 4.17 8.81
CA LEU A 29 8.85 3.59 7.47
C LEU A 29 10.22 3.69 6.80
N ALA A 30 10.89 4.81 6.91
CA ALA A 30 12.22 4.98 6.34
C ALA A 30 13.22 3.96 6.88
N THR A 31 13.12 3.62 8.17
CA THR A 31 13.96 2.59 8.78
C THR A 31 13.71 1.21 8.16
N VAL A 32 12.45 0.85 7.95
CA VAL A 32 12.08 -0.43 7.31
C VAL A 32 12.55 -0.45 5.86
N HIS A 33 12.32 0.63 5.11
CA HIS A 33 12.76 0.75 3.72
C HIS A 33 14.26 0.57 3.59
N GLU A 34 15.03 1.18 4.48
CA GLU A 34 16.48 1.06 4.48
C GLU A 34 16.93 -0.38 4.68
N LYS A 35 16.32 -1.09 5.61
CA LYS A 35 16.66 -2.50 5.87
C LYS A 35 16.38 -3.38 4.66
N VAL A 36 15.23 -3.20 4.01
CA VAL A 36 14.87 -3.99 2.83
C VAL A 36 15.78 -3.63 1.65
N ALA A 37 16.08 -2.35 1.48
CA ALA A 37 16.96 -1.86 0.40
C ALA A 37 18.38 -2.40 0.55
N ARG A 38 18.92 -2.48 1.76
CA ARG A 38 20.25 -3.04 2.03
C ARG A 38 20.38 -4.48 1.60
N GLN A 39 19.29 -5.22 1.62
CA GLN A 39 19.26 -6.61 1.17
C GLN A 39 19.01 -6.74 -0.33
N GLY A 40 18.88 -5.63 -1.04
CA GLY A 40 18.58 -5.62 -2.48
C GLY A 40 17.18 -6.11 -2.82
N LYS A 41 16.26 -6.08 -1.87
CA LYS A 41 14.92 -6.68 -2.00
C LYS A 41 13.82 -5.65 -2.22
N LEU A 42 14.12 -4.36 -2.11
CA LEU A 42 13.12 -3.30 -2.24
C LEU A 42 12.91 -2.93 -3.70
N GLY A 43 11.68 -3.09 -4.18
CA GLY A 43 11.21 -2.55 -5.45
C GLY A 43 10.48 -1.22 -5.27
N PRO A 44 9.51 -0.90 -6.14
CA PRO A 44 8.74 0.34 -6.03
C PRO A 44 8.00 0.44 -4.70
N VAL A 45 8.00 1.65 -4.15
CA VAL A 45 7.25 2.02 -2.95
C VAL A 45 6.35 3.19 -3.31
N VAL A 46 5.05 3.04 -3.08
CA VAL A 46 4.06 4.05 -3.48
C VAL A 46 3.15 4.37 -2.31
N ARG A 47 2.96 5.66 -2.05
CA ARG A 47 1.93 6.17 -1.15
C ARG A 47 0.89 6.89 -1.99
N LEU A 48 -0.38 6.51 -1.83
CA LEU A 48 -1.48 7.09 -2.57
C LEU A 48 -2.08 8.28 -1.80
N LEU A 49 -2.59 9.27 -2.54
CA LEU A 49 -3.42 10.32 -1.95
C LEU A 49 -4.74 9.72 -1.44
N PRO A 50 -5.43 10.39 -0.50
CA PRO A 50 -6.72 9.92 -0.01
C PRO A 50 -7.74 9.70 -1.13
N THR A 51 -8.76 8.88 -0.87
CA THR A 51 -9.79 8.52 -1.85
C THR A 51 -10.61 9.71 -2.35
N THR A 52 -10.57 10.85 -1.65
CA THR A 52 -11.17 12.11 -2.13
C THR A 52 -10.54 12.57 -3.45
N ALA A 53 -9.30 12.17 -3.73
CA ALA A 53 -8.61 12.47 -4.97
C ALA A 53 -8.78 11.36 -6.03
N ALA A 54 -9.49 10.29 -5.72
CA ALA A 54 -9.66 9.16 -6.63
C ALA A 54 -10.65 9.46 -7.74
N THR A 55 -10.43 8.82 -8.88
CA THR A 55 -11.36 8.80 -10.01
C THR A 55 -11.56 7.36 -10.42
N THR A 56 -12.81 6.96 -10.58
CA THR A 56 -13.16 5.60 -10.99
C THR A 56 -13.71 5.60 -12.40
N LEU A 57 -13.16 4.75 -13.24
CA LEU A 57 -13.65 4.52 -14.60
C LEU A 57 -14.40 3.18 -14.62
N ARG A 58 -15.70 3.22 -14.94
CA ARG A 58 -16.48 2.01 -15.16
C ARG A 58 -16.58 1.73 -16.65
N LYS A 59 -16.05 0.59 -17.05
CA LYS A 59 -15.93 0.19 -18.46
C LYS A 59 -17.01 -0.79 -18.92
N ASP A 60 -17.96 -1.10 -18.05
CA ASP A 60 -19.08 -1.99 -18.36
C ASP A 60 -20.18 -1.30 -19.16
N THR A 61 -20.02 -0.03 -19.46
CA THR A 61 -20.91 0.77 -20.31
C THR A 61 -20.13 1.36 -21.47
N ASP A 62 -20.83 1.73 -22.55
CA ASP A 62 -20.25 2.40 -23.71
C ASP A 62 -21.04 3.68 -24.01
N PRO A 63 -20.45 4.90 -23.86
CA PRO A 63 -19.05 5.14 -23.39
C PRO A 63 -18.85 4.79 -21.92
N PRO A 64 -17.58 4.60 -21.52
CA PRO A 64 -17.27 4.35 -20.11
C PRO A 64 -17.72 5.47 -19.20
N LEU A 65 -18.14 5.13 -18.00
CA LEU A 65 -18.59 6.08 -16.99
C LEU A 65 -17.41 6.50 -16.10
N VAL A 66 -17.21 7.81 -15.98
CA VAL A 66 -16.18 8.40 -15.11
C VAL A 66 -16.84 8.95 -13.85
N ILE A 67 -16.40 8.50 -12.70
CA ILE A 67 -16.98 8.84 -11.40
C ILE A 67 -15.89 9.41 -10.50
N ASP A 68 -16.16 10.53 -9.84
CA ASP A 68 -15.28 11.07 -8.79
C ASP A 68 -15.38 10.19 -7.54
N GLY A 69 -14.23 9.85 -7.00
CA GLY A 69 -14.14 9.03 -5.81
C GLY A 69 -13.74 7.57 -6.08
N PRO A 70 -13.63 6.75 -5.04
CA PRO A 70 -13.25 5.35 -5.16
C PRO A 70 -14.41 4.51 -5.71
N PHE A 71 -14.09 3.36 -6.31
CA PHE A 71 -15.12 2.46 -6.83
C PHE A 71 -15.97 1.82 -5.72
N ALA A 72 -15.45 1.77 -4.50
CA ALA A 72 -16.15 1.26 -3.33
C ALA A 72 -15.80 2.09 -2.11
N GLU A 73 -16.80 2.38 -1.28
CA GLU A 73 -16.60 3.02 0.02
C GLU A 73 -16.51 1.94 1.07
N THR A 74 -15.32 1.78 1.64
CA THR A 74 -15.04 0.78 2.68
C THR A 74 -14.38 1.47 3.86
N LYS A 75 -14.43 0.83 5.03
CA LYS A 75 -13.82 1.38 6.23
C LYS A 75 -12.31 1.55 6.07
N GLU A 76 -11.66 0.57 5.45
CA GLU A 76 -10.25 0.62 5.14
C GLU A 76 -10.06 0.75 3.64
N GLN A 77 -9.22 1.68 3.22
CA GLN A 77 -8.91 1.95 1.82
C GLN A 77 -7.43 1.70 1.55
N LEU A 78 -7.11 1.31 0.32
CA LEU A 78 -5.73 1.14 -0.10
C LEU A 78 -5.00 2.49 -0.02
N GLY A 79 -3.99 2.56 0.84
CA GLY A 79 -3.21 3.78 1.05
C GLY A 79 -1.83 3.76 0.42
N GLY A 80 -1.36 2.59 0.00
CA GLY A 80 -0.06 2.46 -0.64
C GLY A 80 0.33 1.00 -0.79
N PHE A 81 1.46 0.77 -1.44
CA PHE A 81 1.96 -0.58 -1.61
C PHE A 81 3.47 -0.60 -1.77
N TYR A 82 4.04 -1.77 -1.51
CA TYR A 82 5.45 -2.07 -1.74
C TYR A 82 5.54 -3.28 -2.65
N ILE A 83 6.54 -3.27 -3.53
CA ILE A 83 6.95 -4.47 -4.25
C ILE A 83 8.28 -4.89 -3.66
N ILE A 84 8.37 -6.10 -3.15
CA ILE A 84 9.59 -6.65 -2.55
C ILE A 84 9.95 -7.96 -3.20
N ASP A 85 11.24 -8.29 -3.15
CA ASP A 85 11.72 -9.61 -3.50
C ASP A 85 11.92 -10.42 -2.23
N ALA A 86 11.25 -11.55 -2.13
CA ALA A 86 11.35 -12.46 -0.98
C ALA A 86 11.48 -13.88 -1.46
N LYS A 87 12.15 -14.72 -0.68
CA LYS A 87 12.36 -16.13 -1.04
C LYS A 87 11.08 -16.95 -0.98
N ASP A 88 10.16 -16.58 -0.09
CA ASP A 88 8.90 -17.27 0.13
C ASP A 88 7.88 -16.34 0.80
N LEU A 89 6.66 -16.84 0.97
CA LEU A 89 5.57 -16.11 1.59
C LEU A 89 5.87 -15.72 3.05
N ASP A 90 6.51 -16.61 3.79
CA ASP A 90 6.83 -16.36 5.21
C ASP A 90 7.77 -15.15 5.35
N GLU A 91 8.76 -15.03 4.48
CA GLU A 91 9.65 -13.86 4.47
C GLU A 91 8.88 -12.60 4.11
N ALA A 92 7.98 -12.66 3.13
CA ALA A 92 7.16 -11.52 2.74
C ALA A 92 6.25 -11.07 3.88
N ILE A 93 5.63 -12.00 4.60
CA ILE A 93 4.81 -11.72 5.79
C ILE A 93 5.65 -11.05 6.87
N ALA A 94 6.86 -11.54 7.10
CA ALA A 94 7.76 -10.97 8.10
C ALA A 94 8.09 -9.50 7.79
N TRP A 95 8.30 -9.16 6.53
CA TRP A 95 8.51 -7.78 6.12
C TRP A 95 7.25 -6.94 6.28
N GLY A 96 6.09 -7.47 5.88
CA GLY A 96 4.81 -6.77 6.04
C GLY A 96 4.49 -6.44 7.50
N ALA A 97 4.80 -7.36 8.41
CA ALA A 97 4.57 -7.17 9.84
C ALA A 97 5.41 -6.04 10.45
N ARG A 98 6.51 -5.67 9.82
CA ARG A 98 7.38 -4.58 10.28
C ARG A 98 6.91 -3.20 9.82
N ILE A 99 5.95 -3.15 8.90
CA ILE A 99 5.43 -1.88 8.40
C ILE A 99 4.57 -1.24 9.48
N PRO A 100 4.88 0.01 9.93
CA PRO A 100 4.16 0.65 11.03
C PRO A 100 2.66 0.82 10.79
N GLY A 101 2.25 0.98 9.53
CA GLY A 101 0.84 1.16 9.16
C GLY A 101 -0.06 -0.02 9.49
N ALA A 102 0.48 -1.21 9.71
CA ALA A 102 -0.29 -2.40 10.09
C ALA A 102 -1.06 -2.22 11.40
N LYS A 103 -0.65 -1.27 12.22
CA LYS A 103 -1.28 -0.97 13.50
C LYS A 103 -2.64 -0.29 13.34
N TRP A 104 -2.88 0.38 12.22
CA TRP A 104 -4.09 1.16 11.97
C TRP A 104 -4.92 0.63 10.82
N GLY A 105 -4.58 -0.55 10.33
CA GLY A 105 -5.29 -1.15 9.20
C GLY A 105 -4.84 -2.57 8.95
N SER A 106 -4.92 -2.98 7.71
CA SER A 106 -4.61 -4.33 7.28
C SER A 106 -3.50 -4.32 6.23
N ILE A 107 -2.69 -5.36 6.26
CA ILE A 107 -1.66 -5.62 5.26
C ILE A 107 -2.05 -6.87 4.49
N GLU A 108 -2.21 -6.75 3.19
CA GLU A 108 -2.44 -7.90 2.31
C GLU A 108 -1.15 -8.21 1.55
N VAL A 109 -0.74 -9.46 1.57
CA VAL A 109 0.46 -9.92 0.87
C VAL A 109 0.04 -10.81 -0.30
N ARG A 110 0.41 -10.42 -1.52
CA ARG A 110 0.04 -11.17 -2.72
C ARG A 110 1.27 -11.44 -3.59
N PRO A 111 1.48 -12.69 -4.01
CA PRO A 111 2.52 -12.98 -4.99
C PRO A 111 2.26 -12.22 -6.29
N VAL A 112 3.30 -11.68 -6.87
CA VAL A 112 3.21 -11.02 -8.17
C VAL A 112 3.27 -12.07 -9.27
N MET A 113 2.32 -12.01 -10.20
CA MET A 113 2.37 -12.88 -11.38
C MET A 113 3.50 -12.41 -12.28
N GLU A 114 4.44 -13.29 -12.54
CA GLU A 114 5.50 -13.03 -13.51
C GLU A 114 5.05 -13.50 -14.87
N PHE A 115 5.07 -12.61 -15.86
CA PHE A 115 4.79 -12.95 -17.24
C PHE A 115 5.65 -12.11 -18.15
N GLU A 116 6.04 -12.72 -19.25
CA GLU A 116 6.80 -12.04 -20.29
C GLU A 116 5.85 -11.31 -21.24
N MET A 117 6.21 -10.08 -21.56
CA MET A 117 5.44 -9.26 -22.50
C MET A 117 6.27 -8.97 -23.73
#